data_f59d6b73664dd4ef5445b46f59b3e33a
#
_entry.id   f59d6b73664dd4ef5445b46f59b3e33a
#
_cell.length_a   1.000
_cell.length_b   1.000
_cell.length_c   1.000
_cell.angle_alpha   90.00
_cell.angle_beta   90.00
_cell.angle_gamma   90.00
#
_symmetry.space_group_name_H-M   'P 1'
#
loop_
_entity.id
_entity.type
_entity.pdbx_description
1 polymer ?
#
loop_
_entity_poly.entity_id
_entity_poly.type
_entity_poly.pdbx_seq_one_letter_code
_entity_poly.pdbx_strand_id
1 'polypeptide(L)'
;MKLLVFSDIHTDKRALEKLMAVEADIYVCAGDLVSWASGLDGMAELLRPHAGKMYMLPGNHESEADIARLCEKFGFQNLHGRSIEMDGVHIAGLGYSNPTPFNTPGEYTEAQLAERLAPFAGLSPLVLICHCPPFDTDLDGVKPGAHFGSRAIREFIDAFEPVRFFCGHIHECEGRDVMIGHTRGANVGKRGYLLDLATLES
;
A
#
# COMPACT_ATOMS: atom_id res chain seq x y z
N MET A 1 15.96 4.29 9.78
CA MET A 1 15.01 3.13 9.94
C MET A 1 14.71 2.47 8.60
N LYS A 2 14.51 1.14 8.61
CA LYS A 2 14.16 0.36 7.40
C LYS A 2 12.67 0.05 7.38
N LEU A 3 12.00 0.40 6.30
CA LEU A 3 10.59 0.15 6.02
C LEU A 3 10.47 -0.90 4.91
N LEU A 4 9.84 -2.04 5.17
CA LEU A 4 9.47 -3.02 4.15
C LEU A 4 8.01 -2.84 3.78
N VAL A 5 7.73 -2.52 2.51
CA VAL A 5 6.37 -2.44 1.96
C VAL A 5 6.15 -3.60 0.99
N PHE A 6 5.02 -4.28 1.09
CA PHE A 6 4.62 -5.37 0.19
C PHE A 6 3.09 -5.38 -0.01
N SER A 7 2.63 -6.03 -1.06
CA SER A 7 1.22 -6.09 -1.46
C SER A 7 0.90 -7.37 -2.23
N ASP A 8 -0.38 -7.62 -2.50
CA ASP A 8 -0.86 -8.62 -3.47
C ASP A 8 -0.35 -10.04 -3.22
N ILE A 9 -0.30 -10.43 -1.96
CA ILE A 9 0.16 -11.77 -1.56
C ILE A 9 -0.78 -12.87 -2.06
N HIS A 10 -2.10 -12.62 -2.03
CA HIS A 10 -3.12 -13.57 -2.52
C HIS A 10 -2.89 -15.00 -2.05
N THR A 11 -2.68 -15.18 -0.75
CA THR A 11 -2.43 -16.48 -0.10
C THR A 11 -1.12 -17.19 -0.48
N ASP A 12 -0.20 -16.52 -1.19
CA ASP A 12 1.12 -17.07 -1.50
C ASP A 12 2.02 -17.10 -0.24
N LYS A 13 1.91 -18.18 0.52
CA LYS A 13 2.68 -18.38 1.77
C LYS A 13 4.17 -18.29 1.55
N ARG A 14 4.68 -18.83 0.43
CA ARG A 14 6.12 -18.84 0.14
C ARG A 14 6.66 -17.43 -0.12
N ALA A 15 5.89 -16.60 -0.82
CA ALA A 15 6.25 -15.20 -1.02
C ALA A 15 6.26 -14.47 0.33
N LEU A 16 5.21 -14.66 1.15
CA LEU A 16 5.10 -14.02 2.45
C LEU A 16 6.23 -14.44 3.41
N GLU A 17 6.57 -15.74 3.48
CA GLU A 17 7.68 -16.23 4.30
C GLU A 17 9.02 -15.59 3.90
N LYS A 18 9.27 -15.39 2.61
CA LYS A 18 10.49 -14.71 2.13
C LYS A 18 10.51 -13.23 2.57
N LEU A 19 9.38 -12.55 2.49
CA LEU A 19 9.24 -11.16 2.95
C LEU A 19 9.46 -11.04 4.46
N MET A 20 8.90 -11.96 5.24
CA MET A 20 9.07 -11.96 6.70
C MET A 20 10.49 -12.35 7.16
N ALA A 21 11.30 -12.93 6.27
CA ALA A 21 12.73 -13.16 6.52
C ALA A 21 13.60 -11.92 6.28
N VAL A 22 13.06 -10.87 5.65
CA VAL A 22 13.77 -9.58 5.47
C VAL A 22 13.74 -8.82 6.78
N GLU A 23 14.91 -8.41 7.27
CA GLU A 23 15.00 -7.62 8.50
C GLU A 23 14.62 -6.16 8.23
N ALA A 24 13.56 -5.69 8.90
CA ALA A 24 13.08 -4.33 8.86
C ALA A 24 12.61 -3.85 10.24
N ASP A 25 12.60 -2.53 10.43
CA ASP A 25 12.10 -1.89 11.65
C ASP A 25 10.57 -1.80 11.60
N ILE A 26 10.01 -1.66 10.40
CA ILE A 26 8.58 -1.55 10.12
C ILE A 26 8.23 -2.40 8.89
N TYR A 27 7.08 -3.03 8.93
CA TYR A 27 6.49 -3.78 7.83
C TYR A 27 5.12 -3.19 7.49
N VAL A 28 4.84 -2.94 6.22
CA VAL A 28 3.53 -2.48 5.76
C VAL A 28 3.01 -3.45 4.70
N CYS A 29 1.88 -4.11 5.02
CA CYS A 29 1.08 -4.83 4.04
C CYS A 29 0.12 -3.85 3.38
N ALA A 30 0.36 -3.52 2.13
CA ALA A 30 -0.42 -2.55 1.35
C ALA A 30 -1.65 -3.17 0.66
N GLY A 31 -2.24 -4.19 1.28
CA GLY A 31 -3.49 -4.81 0.84
C GLY A 31 -3.32 -6.12 0.05
N ASP A 32 -4.46 -6.77 -0.20
CA ASP A 32 -4.58 -8.04 -0.90
C ASP A 32 -3.68 -9.15 -0.32
N LEU A 33 -3.70 -9.27 1.01
CA LEU A 33 -3.06 -10.38 1.71
C LEU A 33 -3.68 -11.73 1.29
N VAL A 34 -4.98 -11.71 1.00
CA VAL A 34 -5.76 -12.85 0.53
C VAL A 34 -6.66 -12.44 -0.64
N SER A 35 -7.39 -13.40 -1.22
CA SER A 35 -8.45 -13.12 -2.19
C SER A 35 -9.81 -13.26 -1.52
N TRP A 36 -10.71 -12.28 -1.72
CA TRP A 36 -12.09 -12.28 -1.20
C TRP A 36 -12.18 -12.52 0.31
N ALA A 37 -11.28 -11.92 1.09
CA ALA A 37 -11.15 -12.08 2.53
C ALA A 37 -11.06 -13.54 3.03
N SER A 38 -10.78 -14.49 2.14
CA SER A 38 -10.74 -15.91 2.48
C SER A 38 -9.39 -16.33 3.05
N GLY A 39 -9.37 -16.85 4.27
CA GLY A 39 -8.16 -17.37 4.89
C GLY A 39 -7.26 -16.31 5.55
N LEU A 40 -7.77 -15.10 5.80
CA LEU A 40 -7.04 -13.99 6.44
C LEU A 40 -6.29 -14.41 7.71
N ASP A 41 -6.95 -15.11 8.62
CA ASP A 41 -6.34 -15.52 9.89
C ASP A 41 -5.13 -16.44 9.69
N GLY A 42 -5.22 -17.36 8.71
CA GLY A 42 -4.12 -18.27 8.40
C GLY A 42 -2.89 -17.56 7.80
N MET A 43 -3.10 -16.48 7.04
CA MET A 43 -2.00 -15.66 6.54
C MET A 43 -1.45 -14.73 7.62
N ALA A 44 -2.31 -14.18 8.48
CA ALA A 44 -1.92 -13.33 9.60
C ALA A 44 -1.02 -14.06 10.62
N GLU A 45 -1.20 -15.36 10.83
CA GLU A 45 -0.30 -16.13 11.69
C GLU A 45 1.17 -16.08 11.21
N LEU A 46 1.42 -15.99 9.90
CA LEU A 46 2.78 -15.84 9.35
C LEU A 46 3.36 -14.43 9.63
N LEU A 47 2.51 -13.42 9.79
CA LEU A 47 2.91 -12.05 10.13
C LEU A 47 3.13 -11.85 11.64
N ARG A 48 2.58 -12.74 12.47
CA ARG A 48 2.56 -12.62 13.93
C ARG A 48 3.92 -12.39 14.59
N PRO A 49 5.05 -12.98 14.13
CA PRO A 49 6.36 -12.68 14.70
C PRO A 49 6.76 -11.19 14.64
N HIS A 50 6.13 -10.42 13.74
CA HIS A 50 6.37 -8.99 13.56
C HIS A 50 5.21 -8.11 14.05
N ALA A 51 4.28 -8.62 14.87
CA ALA A 51 3.02 -7.97 15.24
C ALA A 51 3.17 -6.50 15.65
N GLY A 52 4.08 -6.19 16.56
CA GLY A 52 4.30 -4.81 17.05
C GLY A 52 4.86 -3.83 16.01
N LYS A 53 5.34 -4.34 14.88
CA LYS A 53 5.96 -3.59 13.78
C LYS A 53 5.17 -3.69 12.47
N MET A 54 4.04 -4.44 12.47
CA MET A 54 3.24 -4.73 11.29
C MET A 54 2.10 -3.75 11.16
N TYR A 55 2.07 -3.04 10.05
CA TYR A 55 1.00 -2.12 9.66
C TYR A 55 0.21 -2.70 8.50
N MET A 56 -1.12 -2.53 8.53
CA MET A 56 -2.03 -3.15 7.58
C MET A 56 -2.89 -2.11 6.87
N LEU A 57 -3.06 -2.29 5.58
CA LEU A 57 -4.08 -1.65 4.75
C LEU A 57 -4.97 -2.74 4.13
N PRO A 58 -6.27 -2.52 3.92
CA PRO A 58 -7.04 -3.38 3.03
C PRO A 58 -6.64 -3.15 1.57
N GLY A 59 -6.61 -4.20 0.76
CA GLY A 59 -6.68 -4.07 -0.68
C GLY A 59 -8.14 -3.98 -1.15
N ASN A 60 -8.40 -4.30 -2.42
CA ASN A 60 -9.78 -4.39 -2.87
C ASN A 60 -10.44 -5.73 -2.50
N HIS A 61 -9.69 -6.73 -2.10
CA HIS A 61 -10.20 -8.05 -1.69
C HIS A 61 -10.56 -8.14 -0.19
N GLU A 62 -10.22 -7.16 0.63
CA GLU A 62 -10.59 -7.09 2.05
C GLU A 62 -11.43 -5.85 2.34
N SER A 63 -12.30 -5.93 3.37
CA SER A 63 -12.99 -4.76 3.90
C SER A 63 -12.20 -4.07 5.03
N GLU A 64 -12.53 -2.79 5.32
CA GLU A 64 -12.02 -2.09 6.50
C GLU A 64 -12.27 -2.88 7.80
N ALA A 65 -13.43 -3.52 7.90
CA ALA A 65 -13.81 -4.32 9.06
C ALA A 65 -12.94 -5.57 9.20
N ASP A 66 -12.57 -6.22 8.10
CA ASP A 66 -11.67 -7.37 8.10
C ASP A 66 -10.30 -6.99 8.63
N ILE A 67 -9.74 -5.87 8.16
CA ILE A 67 -8.43 -5.39 8.61
C ILE A 67 -8.49 -4.90 10.07
N ALA A 68 -9.55 -4.21 10.48
CA ALA A 68 -9.70 -3.78 11.87
C ALA A 68 -9.73 -4.99 12.82
N ARG A 69 -10.54 -6.01 12.51
CA ARG A 69 -10.61 -7.27 13.26
C ARG A 69 -9.25 -7.98 13.30
N LEU A 70 -8.54 -8.01 12.19
CA LEU A 70 -7.23 -8.65 12.08
C LEU A 70 -6.21 -7.94 12.98
N CYS A 71 -6.19 -6.60 12.93
CA CYS A 71 -5.30 -5.79 13.75
C CYS A 71 -5.56 -6.00 15.25
N GLU A 72 -6.82 -6.01 15.65
CA GLU A 72 -7.22 -6.28 17.04
C GLU A 72 -6.78 -7.68 17.49
N LYS A 73 -7.06 -8.70 16.66
CA LYS A 73 -6.79 -10.10 17.01
C LYS A 73 -5.29 -10.42 17.11
N PHE A 74 -4.47 -9.86 16.23
CA PHE A 74 -3.05 -10.22 16.11
C PHE A 74 -2.09 -9.15 16.66
N GLY A 75 -2.60 -8.01 17.11
CA GLY A 75 -1.77 -6.90 17.62
C GLY A 75 -1.06 -6.12 16.50
N PHE A 76 -1.61 -6.12 15.30
CA PHE A 76 -1.12 -5.28 14.20
C PHE A 76 -1.65 -3.86 14.30
N GLN A 77 -1.05 -2.94 13.56
CA GLN A 77 -1.46 -1.55 13.49
C GLN A 77 -2.27 -1.29 12.22
N ASN A 78 -3.43 -0.65 12.34
CA ASN A 78 -4.22 -0.25 11.19
C ASN A 78 -3.74 1.11 10.67
N LEU A 79 -3.17 1.14 9.46
CA LEU A 79 -2.68 2.36 8.81
C LEU A 79 -3.70 2.94 7.80
N HIS A 80 -4.81 2.25 7.53
CA HIS A 80 -5.81 2.69 6.56
C HIS A 80 -6.45 4.03 6.96
N GLY A 81 -6.32 5.04 6.10
CA GLY A 81 -6.80 6.40 6.36
C GLY A 81 -6.05 7.13 7.49
N ARG A 82 -4.84 6.71 7.82
CA ARG A 82 -4.01 7.23 8.91
C ARG A 82 -2.60 7.52 8.47
N SER A 83 -1.90 8.32 9.28
CA SER A 83 -0.47 8.54 9.16
C SER A 83 0.23 8.35 10.49
N ILE A 84 1.51 7.99 10.41
CA ILE A 84 2.44 7.94 11.54
C ILE A 84 3.68 8.74 11.17
N GLU A 85 4.42 9.20 12.16
CA GLU A 85 5.70 9.87 11.96
C GLU A 85 6.83 9.03 12.54
N MET A 86 7.88 8.79 11.76
CA MET A 86 9.06 8.03 12.15
C MET A 86 10.32 8.64 11.54
N ASP A 87 11.33 8.87 12.35
CA ASP A 87 12.60 9.52 11.95
C ASP A 87 12.38 10.85 11.18
N GLY A 88 11.35 11.62 11.55
CA GLY A 88 10.99 12.87 10.87
C GLY A 88 10.31 12.70 9.51
N VAL A 89 9.93 11.49 9.14
CA VAL A 89 9.21 11.18 7.90
C VAL A 89 7.78 10.75 8.24
N HIS A 90 6.79 11.35 7.56
CA HIS A 90 5.40 10.92 7.64
C HIS A 90 5.17 9.71 6.72
N ILE A 91 4.57 8.65 7.24
CA ILE A 91 4.16 7.48 6.49
C ILE A 91 2.65 7.41 6.55
N ALA A 92 1.98 7.62 5.42
CA ALA A 92 0.52 7.61 5.33
C ALA A 92 0.03 6.45 4.46
N GLY A 93 -1.14 5.89 4.83
CA GLY A 93 -1.70 4.73 4.14
C GLY A 93 -3.16 4.89 3.75
N LEU A 94 -3.49 4.51 2.50
CA LEU A 94 -4.86 4.42 2.00
C LEU A 94 -5.06 3.12 1.24
N GLY A 95 -5.90 2.24 1.77
CA GLY A 95 -6.30 1.00 1.09
C GLY A 95 -7.41 1.22 0.08
N TYR A 96 -7.93 0.11 -0.44
CA TYR A 96 -8.97 0.03 -1.45
C TYR A 96 -8.48 0.45 -2.85
N SER A 97 -9.28 0.16 -3.85
CA SER A 97 -9.04 0.62 -5.23
C SER A 97 -10.17 1.55 -5.71
N ASN A 98 -9.97 2.20 -6.84
CA ASN A 98 -11.07 2.73 -7.64
C ASN A 98 -11.93 1.57 -8.18
N PRO A 99 -13.15 1.83 -8.70
CA PRO A 99 -14.07 0.77 -9.09
C PRO A 99 -13.48 -0.19 -10.13
N THR A 100 -13.59 -1.49 -9.85
CA THR A 100 -13.16 -2.56 -10.75
C THR A 100 -14.35 -3.20 -11.45
N PRO A 101 -14.16 -3.91 -12.58
CA PRO A 101 -15.25 -4.64 -13.21
C PRO A 101 -15.72 -5.85 -12.39
N PHE A 102 -15.07 -6.16 -11.27
CA PHE A 102 -15.32 -7.35 -10.46
C PHE A 102 -16.21 -7.07 -9.24
N ASN A 103 -16.53 -5.79 -8.92
CA ASN A 103 -17.28 -5.39 -7.72
C ASN A 103 -16.69 -6.02 -6.46
N THR A 104 -15.42 -5.76 -6.20
CA THR A 104 -14.71 -6.28 -5.03
C THR A 104 -15.14 -5.55 -3.75
N PRO A 105 -14.94 -6.14 -2.55
CA PRO A 105 -15.39 -5.53 -1.29
C PRO A 105 -14.80 -4.15 -0.98
N GLY A 106 -13.58 -3.88 -1.45
CA GLY A 106 -12.80 -2.69 -1.12
C GLY A 106 -12.68 -1.71 -2.29
N GLU A 107 -13.74 -0.98 -2.63
CA GLU A 107 -13.73 0.00 -3.71
C GLU A 107 -14.23 1.36 -3.24
N TYR A 108 -13.54 2.42 -3.67
CA TYR A 108 -13.94 3.81 -3.49
C TYR A 108 -14.13 4.50 -4.83
N THR A 109 -15.09 5.41 -4.91
CA THR A 109 -15.16 6.36 -6.04
C THR A 109 -13.96 7.30 -6.00
N GLU A 110 -13.63 7.94 -7.12
CA GLU A 110 -12.55 8.95 -7.17
C GLU A 110 -12.78 10.09 -6.16
N ALA A 111 -14.03 10.51 -5.96
CA ALA A 111 -14.37 11.54 -4.97
C ALA A 111 -14.08 11.06 -3.52
N GLN A 112 -14.37 9.81 -3.21
CA GLN A 112 -14.07 9.23 -1.89
C GLN A 112 -12.57 9.05 -1.68
N LEU A 113 -11.82 8.67 -2.74
CA LEU A 113 -10.36 8.61 -2.68
C LEU A 113 -9.75 9.99 -2.42
N ALA A 114 -10.21 11.02 -3.13
CA ALA A 114 -9.77 12.41 -2.93
C ALA A 114 -10.06 12.91 -1.50
N GLU A 115 -11.26 12.66 -0.98
CA GLU A 115 -11.65 13.03 0.38
C GLU A 115 -10.75 12.36 1.44
N ARG A 116 -10.43 11.09 1.25
CA ARG A 116 -9.59 10.32 2.19
C ARG A 116 -8.09 10.64 2.09
N LEU A 117 -7.64 11.15 0.95
CA LEU A 117 -6.26 11.64 0.78
C LEU A 117 -6.07 13.06 1.36
N ALA A 118 -7.12 13.87 1.40
CA ALA A 118 -7.04 15.26 1.84
C ALA A 118 -6.35 15.47 3.21
N PRO A 119 -6.54 14.61 4.24
CA PRO A 119 -5.83 14.75 5.52
C PRO A 119 -4.30 14.63 5.42
N PHE A 120 -3.76 14.07 4.34
CA PHE A 120 -2.32 13.89 4.13
C PHE A 120 -1.65 15.06 3.39
N ALA A 121 -2.43 16.03 2.86
CA ALA A 121 -2.00 17.17 2.01
C ALA A 121 -1.07 18.05 2.81
N GLY A 122 -0.53 18.16 3.67
CA GLY A 122 0.41 19.06 4.37
C GLY A 122 1.55 18.31 5.04
N LEU A 123 1.55 16.98 4.92
CA LEU A 123 2.57 16.15 5.51
C LEU A 123 3.85 16.18 4.64
N SER A 124 4.99 16.58 5.22
CA SER A 124 6.27 16.64 4.50
C SER A 124 7.44 16.40 5.47
N PRO A 125 8.43 15.60 5.11
CA PRO A 125 8.45 14.68 3.95
C PRO A 125 7.43 13.54 4.11
N LEU A 126 6.79 13.13 3.00
CA LEU A 126 5.73 12.12 2.99
C LEU A 126 6.14 10.87 2.19
N VAL A 127 6.02 9.71 2.80
CA VAL A 127 5.93 8.39 2.15
C VAL A 127 4.45 8.03 2.09
N LEU A 128 3.87 8.02 0.89
CA LEU A 128 2.47 7.67 0.68
C LEU A 128 2.37 6.21 0.20
N ILE A 129 1.55 5.42 0.86
CA ILE A 129 1.30 4.01 0.53
C ILE A 129 -0.18 3.84 0.21
N CYS A 130 -0.51 3.60 -1.06
CA CYS A 130 -1.87 3.29 -1.49
C CYS A 130 -1.92 1.86 -2.04
N HIS A 131 -3.05 1.14 -1.87
CA HIS A 131 -3.20 -0.12 -2.58
C HIS A 131 -3.30 0.13 -4.09
N CYS A 132 -4.18 1.06 -4.50
CA CYS A 132 -4.40 1.44 -5.89
C CYS A 132 -3.24 2.29 -6.44
N PRO A 133 -2.78 2.06 -7.69
CA PRO A 133 -1.79 2.90 -8.36
C PRO A 133 -2.39 4.22 -8.87
N PRO A 134 -1.56 5.24 -9.16
CA PRO A 134 -1.98 6.48 -9.79
C PRO A 134 -2.23 6.28 -11.30
N PHE A 135 -3.27 6.95 -11.81
CA PHE A 135 -3.67 6.90 -13.22
C PHE A 135 -2.59 7.46 -14.16
N ASP A 136 -2.49 6.87 -15.36
CA ASP A 136 -1.61 7.29 -16.47
C ASP A 136 -0.14 7.32 -16.08
N THR A 137 0.32 6.19 -15.51
CA THR A 137 1.71 5.94 -15.15
C THR A 137 2.12 4.53 -15.59
N ASP A 138 3.41 4.22 -15.52
CA ASP A 138 3.87 2.84 -15.74
C ASP A 138 3.47 1.89 -14.59
N LEU A 139 2.86 2.40 -13.50
CA LEU A 139 2.41 1.59 -12.36
C LEU A 139 1.00 1.02 -12.54
N ASP A 140 0.21 1.51 -13.53
CA ASP A 140 -1.19 1.13 -13.74
C ASP A 140 -1.49 0.59 -15.14
N GLY A 141 -0.48 0.45 -15.99
CA GLY A 141 -0.62 0.02 -17.37
C GLY A 141 -0.65 -1.50 -17.54
N VAL A 142 -1.81 -2.07 -17.90
CA VAL A 142 -1.97 -3.51 -18.19
C VAL A 142 -1.55 -3.86 -19.63
N LYS A 143 -1.82 -2.96 -20.58
CA LYS A 143 -1.41 -3.04 -21.98
C LYS A 143 -1.27 -1.63 -22.56
N PRO A 144 -0.60 -1.45 -23.72
CA PRO A 144 -0.44 -0.14 -24.31
C PRO A 144 -1.75 0.67 -24.40
N GLY A 145 -1.78 1.85 -23.75
CA GLY A 145 -2.92 2.77 -23.73
C GLY A 145 -4.10 2.36 -22.81
N ALA A 146 -3.93 1.33 -21.97
CA ALA A 146 -4.96 0.91 -21.02
C ALA A 146 -4.45 1.10 -19.58
N HIS A 147 -4.97 2.12 -18.92
CA HIS A 147 -4.64 2.54 -17.57
C HIS A 147 -5.83 2.31 -16.63
N PHE A 148 -5.59 1.75 -15.44
CA PHE A 148 -6.62 1.34 -14.49
C PHE A 148 -6.44 1.95 -13.09
N GLY A 149 -5.46 2.83 -12.93
CA GLY A 149 -5.20 3.54 -11.68
C GLY A 149 -6.21 4.65 -11.36
N SER A 150 -6.09 5.23 -10.19
CA SER A 150 -6.94 6.30 -9.69
C SER A 150 -6.43 7.68 -10.14
N ARG A 151 -7.37 8.51 -10.65
CA ARG A 151 -7.11 9.92 -10.96
C ARG A 151 -6.90 10.76 -9.70
N ALA A 152 -7.65 10.49 -8.65
CA ALA A 152 -7.50 11.19 -7.38
C ALA A 152 -6.11 10.97 -6.75
N ILE A 153 -5.59 9.74 -6.83
CA ILE A 153 -4.23 9.45 -6.34
C ILE A 153 -3.19 10.18 -7.23
N ARG A 154 -3.38 10.18 -8.55
CA ARG A 154 -2.49 10.89 -9.46
C ARG A 154 -2.47 12.40 -9.18
N GLU A 155 -3.65 13.03 -9.05
CA GLU A 155 -3.80 14.45 -8.74
C GLU A 155 -3.17 14.80 -7.38
N PHE A 156 -3.31 13.92 -6.38
CA PHE A 156 -2.66 14.10 -5.09
C PHE A 156 -1.13 14.09 -5.20
N ILE A 157 -0.57 13.13 -5.94
CA ILE A 157 0.88 13.05 -6.16
C ILE A 157 1.39 14.30 -6.89
N ASP A 158 0.71 14.73 -7.95
CA ASP A 158 1.10 15.92 -8.74
C ASP A 158 1.02 17.22 -7.91
N ALA A 159 0.10 17.29 -6.93
CA ALA A 159 -0.10 18.49 -6.12
C ALA A 159 0.81 18.57 -4.87
N PHE A 160 1.12 17.44 -4.25
CA PHE A 160 1.79 17.38 -2.92
C PHE A 160 3.14 16.70 -2.94
N GLU A 161 3.54 16.11 -4.06
CA GLU A 161 4.87 15.56 -4.33
C GLU A 161 5.45 14.71 -3.18
N PRO A 162 4.78 13.60 -2.75
CA PRO A 162 5.37 12.69 -1.76
C PRO A 162 6.78 12.27 -2.18
N VAL A 163 7.74 12.20 -1.25
CA VAL A 163 9.11 11.79 -1.57
C VAL A 163 9.18 10.34 -2.05
N ARG A 164 8.21 9.51 -1.62
CA ARG A 164 8.01 8.12 -2.10
C ARG A 164 6.52 7.82 -2.21
N PHE A 165 6.20 7.02 -3.21
CA PHE A 165 4.88 6.44 -3.40
C PHE A 165 5.00 4.92 -3.59
N PHE A 166 4.17 4.13 -2.88
CA PHE A 166 4.11 2.69 -3.04
C PHE A 166 2.69 2.23 -3.31
N CYS A 167 2.54 1.29 -4.23
CA CYS A 167 1.26 0.67 -4.55
C CYS A 167 1.40 -0.83 -4.87
N GLY A 168 0.26 -1.48 -5.12
CA GLY A 168 0.10 -2.81 -5.65
C GLY A 168 -0.99 -2.87 -6.71
N HIS A 169 -1.96 -3.78 -6.54
CA HIS A 169 -3.20 -3.92 -7.29
C HIS A 169 -3.02 -4.37 -8.74
N ILE A 170 -2.23 -3.70 -9.55
CA ILE A 170 -1.98 -4.06 -10.95
C ILE A 170 -0.77 -4.97 -11.03
N HIS A 171 -1.01 -6.28 -11.03
CA HIS A 171 0.02 -7.32 -10.93
C HIS A 171 1.01 -7.28 -12.10
N GLU A 172 0.56 -6.86 -13.30
CA GLU A 172 1.42 -6.69 -14.49
C GLU A 172 2.50 -5.62 -14.29
N CYS A 173 2.32 -4.77 -13.29
CA CYS A 173 3.27 -3.71 -12.96
C CYS A 173 4.19 -4.05 -11.78
N GLU A 174 4.08 -5.24 -11.20
CA GLU A 174 4.90 -5.66 -10.05
C GLU A 174 6.40 -5.44 -10.29
N GLY A 175 7.04 -4.76 -9.36
CA GLY A 175 8.47 -4.46 -9.38
C GLY A 175 8.88 -3.31 -10.29
N ARG A 176 7.93 -2.59 -10.90
CA ARG A 176 8.23 -1.34 -11.62
C ARG A 176 8.52 -0.23 -10.62
N ASP A 177 9.50 0.61 -10.96
CA ASP A 177 9.96 1.76 -10.19
C ASP A 177 10.10 2.93 -11.17
N VAL A 178 9.39 4.04 -10.93
CA VAL A 178 9.22 5.13 -11.90
C VAL A 178 9.27 6.49 -11.20
N MET A 179 9.54 7.54 -11.97
CA MET A 179 9.36 8.93 -11.52
C MET A 179 8.01 9.47 -11.98
N ILE A 180 7.26 10.08 -11.07
CA ILE A 180 6.00 10.78 -11.31
C ILE A 180 6.24 12.22 -10.84
N GLY A 181 6.61 13.11 -11.76
CA GLY A 181 7.15 14.41 -11.37
C GLY A 181 8.40 14.26 -10.48
N HIS A 182 8.36 14.79 -9.26
CA HIS A 182 9.42 14.64 -8.26
C HIS A 182 9.24 13.42 -7.34
N THR A 183 8.10 12.76 -7.40
CA THR A 183 7.80 11.56 -6.59
C THR A 183 8.41 10.31 -7.22
N ARG A 184 9.20 9.55 -6.47
CA ARG A 184 9.61 8.21 -6.90
C ARG A 184 8.57 7.19 -6.44
N GLY A 185 7.90 6.55 -7.41
CA GLY A 185 6.83 5.58 -7.19
C GLY A 185 7.24 4.16 -7.52
N ALA A 186 6.73 3.16 -6.79
CA ALA A 186 6.94 1.75 -7.11
C ALA A 186 5.69 0.90 -6.86
N ASN A 187 5.42 -0.05 -7.76
CA ASN A 187 4.51 -1.15 -7.50
C ASN A 187 5.29 -2.27 -6.81
N VAL A 188 5.00 -2.50 -5.54
CA VAL A 188 5.80 -3.39 -4.70
C VAL A 188 5.45 -4.86 -4.86
N GLY A 189 4.17 -5.18 -5.10
CA GLY A 189 3.68 -6.55 -5.24
C GLY A 189 4.22 -7.52 -4.18
N LYS A 190 4.39 -8.78 -4.56
CA LYS A 190 4.95 -9.85 -3.72
C LYS A 190 6.47 -9.78 -3.55
N ARG A 191 7.15 -8.97 -4.37
CA ARG A 191 8.61 -8.77 -4.23
C ARG A 191 8.94 -7.97 -3.00
N GLY A 192 8.03 -7.04 -2.65
CA GLY A 192 8.26 -6.06 -1.63
C GLY A 192 9.33 -5.03 -2.01
N TYR A 193 9.39 -3.98 -1.24
CA TYR A 193 10.39 -2.91 -1.38
C TYR A 193 10.93 -2.55 0.00
N LEU A 194 12.25 -2.68 0.18
CA LEU A 194 12.92 -2.26 1.40
C LEU A 194 13.47 -0.85 1.22
N LEU A 195 12.89 0.11 1.93
CA LEU A 195 13.30 1.51 1.95
C LEU A 195 14.07 1.82 3.24
N ASP A 196 15.24 2.41 3.12
CA ASP A 196 15.91 3.05 4.26
C ASP A 196 15.46 4.51 4.34
N LEU A 197 14.73 4.88 5.40
CA LEU A 197 14.24 6.26 5.60
C LEU A 197 15.37 7.28 5.70
N ALA A 198 16.56 6.88 6.15
CA ALA A 198 17.73 7.75 6.21
C ALA A 198 18.24 8.18 4.82
N THR A 199 17.82 7.51 3.75
CA THR A 199 18.18 7.87 2.36
C THR A 199 17.21 8.85 1.72
N LEU A 200 16.14 9.22 2.42
CA LEU A 200 15.21 10.25 1.97
C LEU A 200 15.83 11.60 2.32
N GLU A 201 16.32 12.31 1.29
CA GLU A 201 16.74 13.69 1.46
C GLU A 201 15.54 14.56 1.83
N SER A 202 15.71 15.38 2.84
CA SER A 202 14.74 16.37 3.33
C SER A 202 14.62 17.55 2.37
#